data_8264b516def5edd9090cb56f11b5bced
#
_entry.id   8264b516def5edd9090cb56f11b5bced
#
_cell.length_a   1.000
_cell.length_b   1.000
_cell.length_c   1.000
_cell.angle_alpha   90.00
_cell.angle_beta   90.00
_cell.angle_gamma   90.00
#
_symmetry.space_group_name_H-M   'P 1'
#
loop_
_entity.id
_entity.type
_entity.pdbx_description
1 polymer ?
#
loop_
_entity_poly.entity_id
_entity_poly.type
_entity_poly.pdbx_seq_one_letter_code
_entity_poly.pdbx_strand_id
1 'polypeptide(L)'
;ANFKNGINVPFFGGYAWGNESVNVTRIEMPEAVSSASFQLVANKDNRFTLLTGTGERVLQGTVGTTASGQAPGIGSVRIFVEALHAKPGTHFNVSYVPRPAAIGSLQSRLSILEQPQGSGLLNLTLQGSTPAEAERRLDSVMSAYIQQNVEKQSEQAQRRLDFLKNQLPELKEERDLAE
;
A
#
# COMPACT_ATOMS: atom_id res chain seq x y z
N ALA A 1 -2.07 -4.73 1.69
CA ALA A 1 -2.50 -5.30 0.41
C ALA A 1 -3.17 -6.64 0.67
N ASN A 2 -4.46 -6.76 0.31
CA ASN A 2 -5.18 -8.03 0.40
C ASN A 2 -4.84 -8.87 -0.82
N PHE A 3 -4.08 -9.94 -0.64
CA PHE A 3 -3.80 -10.91 -1.69
C PHE A 3 -4.87 -11.99 -1.68
N LYS A 4 -5.74 -11.98 -2.68
CA LYS A 4 -6.60 -13.13 -3.01
C LYS A 4 -5.89 -14.01 -4.01
N ASN A 5 -5.85 -15.27 -3.70
CA ASN A 5 -5.33 -16.42 -4.41
C ASN A 5 -5.04 -16.30 -5.89
N GLY A 6 -3.80 -16.57 -6.27
CA GLY A 6 -3.44 -17.06 -7.58
C GLY A 6 -3.61 -18.58 -7.64
N ILE A 7 -4.28 -19.07 -8.65
CA ILE A 7 -4.47 -20.51 -8.94
C ILE A 7 -3.11 -21.16 -9.08
N ASN A 8 -2.81 -22.14 -8.25
CA ASN A 8 -1.65 -22.99 -8.44
C ASN A 8 -2.09 -24.43 -8.66
N VAL A 9 -1.59 -25.02 -9.72
CA VAL A 9 -1.89 -26.37 -10.21
C VAL A 9 -1.09 -27.40 -9.39
N PRO A 10 -1.62 -28.60 -9.18
CA PRO A 10 -1.32 -29.41 -8.02
C PRO A 10 -0.11 -30.32 -8.20
N PHE A 11 0.68 -30.44 -7.14
CA PHE A 11 1.27 -31.70 -6.71
C PHE A 11 1.60 -31.54 -5.21
N PHE A 12 0.74 -32.11 -4.36
CA PHE A 12 0.87 -32.14 -2.89
C PHE A 12 0.81 -30.77 -2.16
N GLY A 13 -0.36 -30.21 -2.00
CA GLY A 13 -0.63 -29.07 -1.13
C GLY A 13 -2.07 -28.57 -1.30
N GLY A 14 -2.79 -28.40 -0.21
CA GLY A 14 -4.22 -28.14 -0.21
C GLY A 14 -4.67 -26.93 -1.06
N TYR A 15 -5.83 -27.11 -1.68
CA TYR A 15 -6.50 -26.09 -2.48
C TYR A 15 -7.04 -24.98 -1.58
N ALA A 16 -6.83 -23.73 -2.00
CA ALA A 16 -7.53 -22.57 -1.47
C ALA A 16 -8.91 -22.46 -2.11
N TRP A 17 -9.95 -22.75 -1.36
CA TRP A 17 -11.34 -22.65 -1.79
C TRP A 17 -11.95 -21.33 -1.28
N GLY A 18 -11.71 -20.25 -2.00
CA GLY A 18 -12.56 -19.04 -1.99
C GLY A 18 -12.55 -18.10 -0.78
N ASN A 19 -12.24 -18.53 0.44
CA ASN A 19 -12.27 -17.70 1.64
C ASN A 19 -10.93 -17.54 2.37
N GLU A 20 -9.86 -18.10 1.81
CA GLU A 20 -8.53 -18.00 2.38
C GLU A 20 -7.90 -16.69 1.99
N SER A 21 -7.34 -15.97 2.96
CA SER A 21 -6.73 -14.67 2.74
C SER A 21 -5.51 -14.46 3.62
N VAL A 22 -4.55 -13.72 3.10
CA VAL A 22 -3.41 -13.19 3.85
C VAL A 22 -3.35 -11.68 3.67
N ASN A 23 -3.18 -10.96 4.78
CA ASN A 23 -2.94 -9.53 4.77
C ASN A 23 -1.49 -9.26 5.20
N VAL A 24 -0.67 -8.87 4.23
CA VAL A 24 0.72 -8.44 4.45
C VAL A 24 0.74 -6.92 4.34
N THR A 25 0.97 -6.23 5.46
CA THR A 25 0.98 -4.76 5.50
C THR A 25 2.36 -4.18 5.29
N ARG A 26 3.41 -4.93 5.61
CA ARG A 26 4.78 -4.47 5.46
C ARG A 26 5.69 -5.61 5.00
N ILE A 27 6.51 -5.32 4.00
CA ILE A 27 7.64 -6.13 3.59
C ILE A 27 8.82 -5.20 3.29
N GLU A 28 9.95 -5.45 3.93
CA GLU A 28 11.17 -4.65 3.78
C GLU A 28 12.29 -5.54 3.27
N MET A 29 13.02 -5.02 2.31
CA MET A 29 14.16 -5.68 1.66
C MET A 29 15.26 -4.66 1.38
N PRO A 30 16.50 -5.10 1.11
CA PRO A 30 17.57 -4.21 0.65
C PRO A 30 17.16 -3.44 -0.61
N GLU A 31 17.58 -2.18 -0.72
CA GLU A 31 17.25 -1.28 -1.85
C GLU A 31 17.70 -1.81 -3.21
N ALA A 32 18.71 -2.66 -3.25
CA ALA A 32 19.24 -3.27 -4.47
C ALA A 32 18.27 -4.28 -5.12
N VAL A 33 17.20 -4.68 -4.41
CA VAL A 33 16.26 -5.70 -4.90
C VAL A 33 15.20 -5.04 -5.78
N SER A 34 15.25 -5.32 -7.08
CA SER A 34 14.31 -4.77 -8.07
C SER A 34 12.96 -5.51 -8.10
N SER A 35 12.93 -6.78 -7.73
CA SER A 35 11.72 -7.58 -7.56
C SER A 35 12.06 -8.88 -6.86
N ALA A 36 11.15 -9.43 -6.09
CA ALA A 36 11.30 -10.74 -5.48
C ALA A 36 9.94 -11.44 -5.36
N SER A 37 9.96 -12.75 -5.50
CA SER A 37 8.77 -13.59 -5.31
C SER A 37 9.04 -14.61 -4.22
N PHE A 38 8.09 -14.73 -3.32
CA PHE A 38 8.14 -15.64 -2.18
C PHE A 38 6.86 -16.47 -2.12
N GLN A 39 6.93 -17.58 -1.44
CA GLN A 39 5.76 -18.36 -1.05
C GLN A 39 5.59 -18.25 0.47
N LEU A 40 4.43 -17.79 0.90
CA LEU A 40 4.04 -17.79 2.30
C LEU A 40 3.17 -19.01 2.55
N VAL A 41 3.61 -19.87 3.45
CA VAL A 41 2.91 -21.10 3.83
C VAL A 41 2.26 -20.90 5.19
N ALA A 42 0.95 -21.08 5.26
CA ALA A 42 0.22 -21.04 6.52
C ALA A 42 0.56 -22.28 7.37
N ASN A 43 0.89 -22.06 8.63
CA ASN A 43 1.14 -23.12 9.61
C ASN A 43 0.04 -23.15 10.68
N LYS A 44 0.11 -24.12 11.59
CA LYS A 44 -0.75 -24.15 12.79
C LYS A 44 -0.41 -22.97 13.73
N ASP A 45 -1.32 -22.66 14.63
CA ASP A 45 -1.11 -21.70 15.74
C ASP A 45 -0.77 -20.27 15.25
N ASN A 46 -1.46 -19.80 14.21
CA ASN A 46 -1.24 -18.46 13.64
C ASN A 46 0.23 -18.20 13.23
N ARG A 47 0.96 -19.22 12.84
CA ARG A 47 2.31 -19.12 12.33
C ARG A 47 2.33 -19.20 10.81
N PHE A 48 3.40 -18.70 10.24
CA PHE A 48 3.67 -18.83 8.81
C PHE A 48 5.15 -19.06 8.54
N THR A 49 5.45 -19.63 7.39
CA THR A 49 6.81 -19.79 6.88
C THR A 49 6.90 -19.04 5.55
N LEU A 50 7.95 -18.26 5.37
CA LEU A 50 8.27 -17.62 4.11
C LEU A 50 9.37 -18.41 3.41
N LEU A 51 9.10 -18.80 2.18
CA LEU A 51 10.02 -19.56 1.31
C LEU A 51 10.41 -18.68 0.12
N THR A 52 11.58 -18.88 -0.43
CA THR A 52 11.96 -18.35 -1.75
C THR A 52 11.13 -19.01 -2.85
N GLY A 53 11.19 -18.48 -4.08
CA GLY A 53 10.60 -19.13 -5.26
C GLY A 53 11.20 -20.51 -5.56
N THR A 54 12.39 -20.80 -5.04
CA THR A 54 13.07 -22.12 -5.13
C THR A 54 12.71 -23.08 -4.00
N GLY A 55 11.87 -22.64 -3.04
CA GLY A 55 11.41 -23.46 -1.91
C GLY A 55 12.33 -23.43 -0.68
N GLU A 56 13.39 -22.61 -0.69
CA GLU A 56 14.26 -22.46 0.48
C GLU A 56 13.60 -21.60 1.56
N ARG A 57 13.75 -21.98 2.81
CA ARG A 57 13.16 -21.27 3.94
C ARG A 57 13.92 -19.98 4.23
N VAL A 58 13.24 -18.84 4.16
CA VAL A 58 13.76 -17.52 4.48
C VAL A 58 13.57 -17.21 5.97
N LEU A 59 12.36 -17.38 6.47
CA LEU A 59 12.00 -17.09 7.86
C LEU A 59 10.74 -17.84 8.29
N GLN A 60 10.52 -17.88 9.60
CA GLN A 60 9.24 -18.23 10.22
C GLN A 60 8.77 -17.07 11.09
N GLY A 61 7.47 -16.84 11.10
CA GLY A 61 6.85 -15.76 11.88
C GLY A 61 5.52 -16.15 12.47
N THR A 62 5.05 -15.30 13.36
CA THR A 62 3.71 -15.36 13.94
C THR A 62 2.90 -14.18 13.42
N VAL A 63 1.63 -14.40 13.11
CA VAL A 63 0.70 -13.33 12.69
C VAL A 63 0.63 -12.25 13.77
N GLY A 64 0.62 -10.99 13.36
CA GLY A 64 0.62 -9.84 14.27
C GLY A 64 2.00 -9.43 14.79
N THR A 65 3.09 -10.12 14.39
CA THR A 65 4.46 -9.75 14.80
C THR A 65 5.37 -9.59 13.58
N THR A 66 6.39 -8.73 13.72
CA THR A 66 7.41 -8.59 12.68
C THR A 66 8.35 -9.79 12.71
N ALA A 67 8.45 -10.50 11.60
CA ALA A 67 9.41 -11.58 11.41
C ALA A 67 10.55 -11.14 10.50
N SER A 68 11.78 -11.57 10.81
CA SER A 68 12.98 -11.27 10.03
C SER A 68 13.75 -12.53 9.70
N GLY A 69 14.41 -12.54 8.54
CA GLY A 69 15.24 -13.64 8.09
C GLY A 69 16.19 -13.23 6.98
N GLN A 70 16.94 -14.19 6.48
CA GLN A 70 17.88 -14.01 5.38
C GLN A 70 17.42 -14.83 4.19
N ALA A 71 17.28 -14.18 3.03
CA ALA A 71 17.00 -14.85 1.77
C ALA A 71 18.29 -14.96 0.95
N PRO A 72 18.67 -16.17 0.50
CA PRO A 72 19.86 -16.37 -0.34
C PRO A 72 19.78 -15.50 -1.60
N GLY A 73 20.84 -14.75 -1.87
CA GLY A 73 20.95 -13.88 -3.03
C GLY A 73 20.16 -12.54 -2.96
N ILE A 74 19.33 -12.37 -1.92
CA ILE A 74 18.50 -11.18 -1.72
C ILE A 74 18.98 -10.37 -0.50
N GLY A 75 19.34 -11.06 0.59
CA GLY A 75 19.76 -10.43 1.85
C GLY A 75 18.68 -10.47 2.92
N SER A 76 18.68 -9.47 3.80
CA SER A 76 17.73 -9.41 4.92
C SER A 76 16.32 -9.12 4.44
N VAL A 77 15.36 -9.91 4.91
CA VAL A 77 13.93 -9.75 4.63
C VAL A 77 13.20 -9.57 5.95
N ARG A 78 12.38 -8.54 6.07
CA ARG A 78 11.43 -8.37 7.18
C ARG A 78 10.02 -8.36 6.63
N ILE A 79 9.11 -9.03 7.31
CA ILE A 79 7.70 -9.09 6.93
C ILE A 79 6.81 -8.93 8.16
N PHE A 80 5.73 -8.20 7.99
CA PHE A 80 4.65 -8.12 8.96
C PHE A 80 3.36 -8.62 8.31
N VAL A 81 2.84 -9.71 8.85
CA VAL A 81 1.55 -10.31 8.46
C VAL A 81 0.54 -9.93 9.51
N GLU A 82 -0.42 -9.10 9.14
CA GLU A 82 -1.47 -8.59 10.02
C GLU A 82 -2.55 -9.65 10.29
N ALA A 83 -2.97 -10.34 9.25
CA ALA A 83 -3.99 -11.37 9.34
C ALA A 83 -3.70 -12.51 8.35
N LEU A 84 -4.00 -13.72 8.77
CA LEU A 84 -3.87 -14.94 7.97
C LEU A 84 -5.07 -15.84 8.26
N HIS A 85 -5.96 -15.94 7.28
CA HIS A 85 -7.13 -16.82 7.35
C HIS A 85 -6.94 -17.93 6.33
N ALA A 86 -6.36 -19.03 6.76
CA ALA A 86 -6.07 -20.16 5.89
C ALA A 86 -5.89 -21.45 6.69
N LYS A 87 -6.14 -22.57 6.04
CA LYS A 87 -5.81 -23.88 6.61
C LYS A 87 -4.29 -24.08 6.64
N PRO A 88 -3.75 -24.76 7.64
CA PRO A 88 -2.35 -25.14 7.64
C PRO A 88 -1.96 -25.87 6.35
N GLY A 89 -0.84 -25.48 5.75
CA GLY A 89 -0.39 -26.00 4.46
C GLY A 89 -0.87 -25.22 3.25
N THR A 90 -1.69 -24.17 3.42
CA THR A 90 -2.06 -23.27 2.30
C THR A 90 -0.88 -22.41 1.89
N HIS A 91 -0.64 -22.30 0.59
CA HIS A 91 0.42 -21.52 -0.02
C HIS A 91 -0.13 -20.23 -0.63
N PHE A 92 0.51 -19.10 -0.34
CA PHE A 92 0.24 -17.82 -0.96
C PHE A 92 1.47 -17.31 -1.69
N ASN A 93 1.29 -16.82 -2.91
CA ASN A 93 2.37 -16.16 -3.64
C ASN A 93 2.44 -14.69 -3.20
N VAL A 94 3.60 -14.27 -2.69
CA VAL A 94 3.89 -12.90 -2.25
C VAL A 94 4.93 -12.32 -3.18
N SER A 95 4.55 -11.29 -3.94
CA SER A 95 5.48 -10.58 -4.81
C SER A 95 5.85 -9.24 -4.19
N TYR A 96 7.13 -8.97 -4.13
CA TYR A 96 7.67 -7.66 -3.76
C TYR A 96 7.97 -6.85 -5.02
N VAL A 97 7.46 -5.63 -5.04
CA VAL A 97 7.78 -4.64 -6.05
C VAL A 97 8.22 -3.36 -5.34
N PRO A 98 9.39 -2.80 -5.66
CA PRO A 98 9.85 -1.54 -5.07
C PRO A 98 8.84 -0.42 -5.30
N ARG A 99 8.73 0.48 -4.33
CA ARG A 99 7.77 1.58 -4.36
C ARG A 99 7.87 2.43 -5.64
N PRO A 100 9.07 2.83 -6.14
CA PRO A 100 9.17 3.59 -7.38
C PRO A 100 8.62 2.83 -8.60
N ALA A 101 8.89 1.53 -8.70
CA ALA A 101 8.38 0.70 -9.79
C ALA A 101 6.86 0.52 -9.71
N ALA A 102 6.32 0.36 -8.49
CA ALA A 102 4.87 0.28 -8.27
C ALA A 102 4.17 1.60 -8.65
N ILE A 103 4.77 2.74 -8.30
CA ILE A 103 4.26 4.08 -8.68
C ILE A 103 4.29 4.23 -10.20
N GLY A 104 5.40 3.94 -10.86
CA GLY A 104 5.51 4.02 -12.32
C GLY A 104 4.50 3.11 -13.03
N SER A 105 4.30 1.89 -12.54
CA SER A 105 3.28 0.97 -13.06
C SER A 105 1.85 1.49 -12.85
N LEU A 106 1.57 2.17 -11.75
CA LEU A 106 0.26 2.79 -11.52
C LEU A 106 0.06 3.99 -12.46
N GLN A 107 1.06 4.86 -12.58
CA GLN A 107 1.01 6.04 -13.45
C GLN A 107 0.79 5.68 -14.92
N SER A 108 1.43 4.62 -15.41
CA SER A 108 1.25 4.17 -16.80
C SER A 108 -0.14 3.61 -17.11
N ARG A 109 -0.89 3.20 -16.08
CA ARG A 109 -2.24 2.62 -16.21
C ARG A 109 -3.36 3.58 -15.82
N LEU A 110 -3.03 4.70 -15.19
CA LEU A 110 -3.96 5.72 -14.75
C LEU A 110 -4.04 6.81 -15.82
N SER A 111 -5.23 7.05 -16.33
CA SER A 111 -5.55 8.18 -17.18
C SER A 111 -6.44 9.16 -16.42
N ILE A 112 -6.08 10.43 -16.46
CA ILE A 112 -6.83 11.52 -15.83
C ILE A 112 -7.13 12.54 -16.90
N LEU A 113 -8.40 12.79 -17.16
CA LEU A 113 -8.87 13.74 -18.16
C LEU A 113 -9.88 14.69 -17.52
N GLU A 114 -9.72 15.97 -17.75
CA GLU A 114 -10.73 16.97 -17.42
C GLU A 114 -11.74 17.07 -18.56
N GLN A 115 -13.02 16.83 -18.27
CA GLN A 115 -14.10 16.93 -19.25
C GLN A 115 -15.39 17.49 -18.64
N PRO A 116 -15.94 18.59 -19.22
CA PRO A 116 -15.35 19.46 -20.26
C PRO A 116 -14.13 20.23 -19.73
N GLN A 117 -13.25 20.64 -20.62
CA GLN A 117 -12.03 21.36 -20.24
C GLN A 117 -12.37 22.66 -19.51
N GLY A 118 -11.72 22.92 -18.35
CA GLY A 118 -12.01 24.06 -17.50
C GLY A 118 -13.22 23.90 -16.57
N SER A 119 -13.87 22.73 -16.55
CA SER A 119 -15.03 22.46 -15.68
C SER A 119 -14.65 22.11 -14.23
N GLY A 120 -13.41 21.72 -13.99
CA GLY A 120 -12.97 21.11 -12.72
C GLY A 120 -13.43 19.66 -12.52
N LEU A 121 -14.13 19.07 -13.50
CA LEU A 121 -14.54 17.66 -13.45
C LEU A 121 -13.42 16.77 -13.99
N LEU A 122 -12.94 15.87 -13.15
CA LEU A 122 -11.87 14.92 -13.51
C LEU A 122 -12.45 13.53 -13.73
N ASN A 123 -12.25 13.00 -14.93
CA ASN A 123 -12.53 11.61 -15.27
C ASN A 123 -11.25 10.79 -15.04
N LEU A 124 -11.32 9.83 -14.12
CA LEU A 124 -10.24 8.92 -13.81
C LEU A 124 -10.54 7.54 -14.40
N THR A 125 -9.62 7.04 -15.18
CA THR A 125 -9.70 5.67 -15.74
C THR A 125 -8.44 4.90 -15.33
N LEU A 126 -8.63 3.71 -14.78
CA LEU A 126 -7.54 2.84 -14.38
C LEU A 126 -7.68 1.46 -15.02
N GLN A 127 -6.62 1.00 -15.68
CA GLN A 127 -6.54 -0.35 -16.21
C GLN A 127 -6.03 -1.31 -15.13
N GLY A 128 -6.78 -2.38 -14.90
CA GLY A 128 -6.43 -3.45 -13.96
C GLY A 128 -6.53 -4.83 -14.60
N SER A 129 -5.91 -5.84 -13.98
CA SER A 129 -6.00 -7.23 -14.44
C SER A 129 -7.40 -7.82 -14.25
N THR A 130 -8.15 -7.31 -13.28
CA THR A 130 -9.56 -7.63 -13.03
C THR A 130 -10.32 -6.37 -12.66
N PRO A 131 -11.66 -6.31 -12.94
CA PRO A 131 -12.49 -5.17 -12.55
C PRO A 131 -12.40 -4.84 -11.05
N ALA A 132 -12.44 -5.85 -10.19
CA ALA A 132 -12.37 -5.69 -8.73
C ALA A 132 -10.99 -5.16 -8.26
N GLU A 133 -9.92 -5.44 -8.98
CA GLU A 133 -8.60 -4.88 -8.70
C GLU A 133 -8.53 -3.41 -9.12
N ALA A 134 -9.04 -3.08 -10.32
CA ALA A 134 -9.07 -1.73 -10.83
C ALA A 134 -9.91 -0.81 -9.91
N GLU A 135 -11.09 -1.27 -9.48
CA GLU A 135 -11.97 -0.57 -8.54
C GLU A 135 -11.25 -0.24 -7.23
N ARG A 136 -10.70 -1.25 -6.55
CA ARG A 136 -9.99 -1.02 -5.27
C ARG A 136 -8.80 -0.06 -5.38
N ARG A 137 -8.04 -0.15 -6.48
CA ARG A 137 -6.91 0.75 -6.73
C ARG A 137 -7.37 2.17 -7.00
N LEU A 138 -8.45 2.32 -7.78
CA LEU A 138 -9.03 3.63 -8.07
C LEU A 138 -9.57 4.29 -6.81
N ASP A 139 -10.30 3.55 -5.97
CA ASP A 139 -10.79 4.02 -4.68
C ASP A 139 -9.66 4.48 -3.76
N SER A 140 -8.54 3.74 -3.75
CA SER A 140 -7.36 4.11 -2.97
C SER A 140 -6.73 5.41 -3.47
N VAL A 141 -6.66 5.60 -4.80
CA VAL A 141 -6.15 6.85 -5.41
C VAL A 141 -7.07 8.02 -5.10
N MET A 142 -8.37 7.84 -5.24
CA MET A 142 -9.37 8.87 -4.95
C MET A 142 -9.34 9.27 -3.47
N SER A 143 -9.31 8.30 -2.58
CA SER A 143 -9.24 8.56 -1.13
C SER A 143 -7.97 9.32 -0.74
N ALA A 144 -6.82 8.93 -1.29
CA ALA A 144 -5.56 9.63 -1.06
C ALA A 144 -5.59 11.06 -1.62
N TYR A 145 -6.19 11.28 -2.78
CA TYR A 145 -6.35 12.61 -3.38
C TYR A 145 -7.24 13.52 -2.52
N ILE A 146 -8.39 13.01 -2.08
CA ILE A 146 -9.32 13.76 -1.21
C ILE A 146 -8.62 14.15 0.08
N GLN A 147 -7.95 13.21 0.74
CA GLN A 147 -7.22 13.47 1.98
C GLN A 147 -6.15 14.55 1.78
N GLN A 148 -5.33 14.42 0.73
CA GLN A 148 -4.30 15.41 0.41
C GLN A 148 -4.89 16.81 0.12
N ASN A 149 -6.04 16.86 -0.55
CA ASN A 149 -6.70 18.13 -0.86
C ASN A 149 -7.24 18.80 0.41
N VAL A 150 -7.86 18.03 1.32
CA VAL A 150 -8.32 18.53 2.62
C VAL A 150 -7.16 19.04 3.46
N GLU A 151 -6.04 18.30 3.52
CA GLU A 151 -4.83 18.71 4.24
C GLU A 151 -4.28 20.02 3.69
N LYS A 152 -4.14 20.17 2.36
CA LYS A 152 -3.69 21.41 1.72
C LYS A 152 -4.60 22.60 2.02
N GLN A 153 -5.91 22.39 1.96
CA GLN A 153 -6.87 23.47 2.27
C GLN A 153 -6.78 23.89 3.73
N SER A 154 -6.65 22.92 4.64
CA SER A 154 -6.48 23.18 6.07
C SER A 154 -5.20 23.97 6.36
N GLU A 155 -4.08 23.58 5.74
CA GLU A 155 -2.80 24.29 5.87
C GLU A 155 -2.88 25.73 5.32
N GLN A 156 -3.59 25.94 4.20
CA GLN A 156 -3.78 27.27 3.62
C GLN A 156 -4.65 28.14 4.53
N ALA A 157 -5.72 27.58 5.09
CA ALA A 157 -6.58 28.28 6.04
C ALA A 157 -5.80 28.67 7.30
N GLN A 158 -4.98 27.74 7.84
CA GLN A 158 -4.15 28.02 9.01
C GLN A 158 -3.14 29.14 8.74
N ARG A 159 -2.44 29.10 7.61
CA ARG A 159 -1.50 30.17 7.20
C ARG A 159 -2.20 31.55 7.07
N ARG A 160 -3.43 31.58 6.53
CA ARG A 160 -4.22 32.81 6.47
C ARG A 160 -4.61 33.34 7.86
N LEU A 161 -5.00 32.44 8.77
CA LEU A 161 -5.32 32.80 10.14
C LEU A 161 -4.10 33.35 10.89
N ASP A 162 -2.95 32.72 10.73
CA ASP A 162 -1.71 33.17 11.37
C ASP A 162 -1.25 34.53 10.82
N PHE A 163 -1.36 34.71 9.51
CA PHE A 163 -1.12 36.05 8.88
C PHE A 163 -2.03 37.12 9.45
N LEU A 164 -3.34 36.88 9.51
CA LEU A 164 -4.30 37.83 10.07
C LEU A 164 -4.06 38.12 11.54
N LYS A 165 -3.72 37.10 12.34
CA LYS A 165 -3.40 37.29 13.75
C LYS A 165 -2.16 38.15 13.96
N ASN A 166 -1.16 38.05 13.07
CA ASN A 166 0.05 38.83 13.17
C ASN A 166 -0.13 40.26 12.67
N GLN A 167 -1.06 40.51 11.74
CA GLN A 167 -1.34 41.85 11.23
C GLN A 167 -2.33 42.65 12.09
N LEU A 168 -3.21 41.96 12.82
CA LEU A 168 -4.20 42.64 13.68
C LEU A 168 -3.60 43.58 14.73
N PRO A 169 -2.47 43.24 15.42
CA PRO A 169 -1.84 44.16 16.35
C PRO A 169 -1.29 45.45 15.68
N GLU A 170 -0.61 45.27 14.52
CA GLU A 170 -0.03 46.39 13.79
C GLU A 170 -1.11 47.39 13.34
N LEU A 171 -2.22 46.92 12.81
CA LEU A 171 -3.36 47.73 12.39
C LEU A 171 -4.07 48.41 13.59
N LYS A 172 -4.07 47.79 14.77
CA LYS A 172 -4.58 48.39 16.00
C LYS A 172 -3.68 49.52 16.48
N GLU A 173 -2.37 49.34 16.47
CA GLU A 173 -1.39 50.37 16.84
C GLU A 173 -1.45 51.58 15.87
N GLU A 174 -1.55 51.34 14.56
CA GLU A 174 -1.71 52.42 13.58
C GLU A 174 -3.01 53.24 13.80
N ARG A 175 -4.10 52.56 14.16
CA ARG A 175 -5.35 53.26 14.47
C ARG A 175 -5.24 54.09 15.74
N ASP A 176 -4.66 53.53 16.79
CA ASP A 176 -4.54 54.20 18.11
C ASP A 176 -3.52 55.37 18.09
N LEU A 177 -2.63 55.42 17.08
CA LEU A 177 -1.73 56.54 16.81
C LEU A 177 -2.38 57.65 15.93
N ALA A 178 -3.49 57.34 15.27
CA ALA A 178 -4.21 58.29 14.38
C ALA A 178 -5.39 58.99 15.07
N GLU A 179 -5.75 58.60 16.28
CA GLU A 179 -6.70 59.27 17.17
C GLU A 179 -5.96 60.22 18.14
#